data_69e0b563639681ebdd2a9e1e7a7309c6
#
_entry.id   69e0b563639681ebdd2a9e1e7a7309c6
#
_cell.length_a   1.000
_cell.length_b   1.000
_cell.length_c   1.000
_cell.angle_alpha   90.00
_cell.angle_beta   90.00
_cell.angle_gamma   90.00
#
_symmetry.space_group_name_H-M   'P 1'
#
loop_
_entity.id
_entity.type
_entity.pdbx_description
1 polymer ?
#
loop_
_entity_poly.entity_id
_entity_poly.type
_entity_poly.pdbx_seq_one_letter_code
_entity_poly.pdbx_strand_id
1 'polypeptide(L)'
;MKFIVTFSMKPETKGRDEAIARFKATGGQPPAGTTLLGRWIAADFSGGFLLLESDDAKALTEFSLTWSDVMELRIVPVIEDAEFVEVLQRTGR
;
A
#
# COMPACT_ATOMS: atom_id res chain seq x y z
N MET A 1 -0.13 -13.54 1.58
CA MET A 1 -0.54 -12.98 0.29
C MET A 1 0.05 -11.58 0.15
N LYS A 2 0.54 -11.26 -1.03
CA LYS A 2 1.19 -9.96 -1.25
C LYS A 2 0.27 -8.96 -1.90
N PHE A 3 0.45 -7.69 -1.53
CA PHE A 3 -0.34 -6.58 -2.03
C PHE A 3 0.58 -5.42 -2.40
N ILE A 4 0.32 -4.81 -3.54
CA ILE A 4 0.91 -3.52 -3.88
C ILE A 4 -0.09 -2.45 -3.49
N VAL A 5 0.34 -1.50 -2.69
CA VAL A 5 -0.44 -0.31 -2.36
C VAL A 5 0.15 0.85 -3.13
N THR A 6 -0.68 1.50 -3.92
CA THR A 6 -0.30 2.79 -4.50
C THR A 6 -1.01 3.88 -3.72
N PHE A 7 -0.30 4.95 -3.43
CA PHE A 7 -0.92 6.09 -2.79
C PHE A 7 -0.54 7.37 -3.52
N SER A 8 -1.47 8.30 -3.56
CA SER A 8 -1.25 9.62 -4.12
C SER A 8 -1.71 10.67 -3.12
N MET A 9 -0.97 11.77 -3.07
CA MET A 9 -1.29 12.88 -2.19
C MET A 9 -2.51 13.61 -2.70
N LYS A 10 -3.41 13.99 -1.78
CA LYS A 10 -4.50 14.90 -2.13
C LYS A 10 -3.92 16.27 -2.46
N PRO A 11 -4.56 17.01 -3.36
CA PRO A 11 -3.98 18.27 -3.85
C PRO A 11 -3.86 19.37 -2.79
N GLU A 12 -4.57 19.27 -1.67
CA GLU A 12 -4.52 20.29 -0.63
C GLU A 12 -3.19 20.25 0.13
N THR A 13 -2.52 21.39 0.25
CA THR A 13 -1.26 21.53 0.99
C THR A 13 -1.38 21.04 2.42
N LYS A 14 -2.50 21.32 3.06
CA LYS A 14 -2.77 20.91 4.44
C LYS A 14 -2.75 19.38 4.58
N GLY A 15 -3.28 18.66 3.61
CA GLY A 15 -3.25 17.20 3.61
C GLY A 15 -1.83 16.65 3.52
N ARG A 16 -0.99 17.29 2.72
CA ARG A 16 0.42 16.89 2.59
C ARG A 16 1.18 17.09 3.90
N ASP A 17 1.00 18.23 4.52
CA ASP A 17 1.68 18.53 5.79
C ASP A 17 1.23 17.59 6.91
N GLU A 18 -0.05 17.27 6.95
CA GLU A 18 -0.59 16.30 7.90
C GLU A 18 -0.02 14.89 7.64
N ALA A 19 0.09 14.46 6.40
CA ALA A 19 0.66 13.17 6.05
C ALA A 19 2.12 13.07 6.50
N ILE A 20 2.90 14.12 6.27
CA ILE A 20 4.30 14.17 6.70
C ILE A 20 4.39 14.10 8.23
N ALA A 21 3.59 14.88 8.94
CA ALA A 21 3.61 14.90 10.40
C ALA A 21 3.24 13.52 10.97
N ARG A 22 2.23 12.89 10.41
CA ARG A 22 1.79 11.56 10.84
C ARG A 22 2.86 10.51 10.57
N PHE A 23 3.51 10.57 9.42
CA PHE A 23 4.61 9.68 9.11
C PHE A 23 5.76 9.83 10.12
N LYS A 24 6.13 11.07 10.44
CA LYS A 24 7.17 11.33 11.45
C LYS A 24 6.80 10.76 12.82
N ALA A 25 5.53 10.84 13.19
CA ALA A 25 5.05 10.39 14.49
C ALA A 25 4.94 8.87 14.59
N THR A 26 4.55 8.19 13.50
CA THR A 26 4.19 6.77 13.54
C THR A 26 5.12 5.86 12.73
N GLY A 27 5.95 6.42 11.87
CA GLY A 27 6.75 5.66 10.91
C GLY A 27 5.92 5.07 9.77
N GLY A 28 4.63 5.38 9.70
CA GLY A 28 3.74 4.85 8.66
C GLY A 28 3.62 3.34 8.69
N GLN A 29 3.73 2.72 9.85
CA GLN A 29 3.66 1.27 9.98
C GLN A 29 2.23 0.77 9.77
N PRO A 30 2.04 -0.37 9.08
CA PRO A 30 0.72 -0.97 8.96
C PRO A 30 0.28 -1.59 10.30
N PRO A 31 -1.03 -1.86 10.46
CA PRO A 31 -1.53 -2.49 11.69
C PRO A 31 -1.07 -3.93 11.83
N ALA A 32 -1.26 -4.49 13.01
CA ALA A 32 -0.97 -5.90 13.29
C ALA A 32 -1.68 -6.81 12.27
N GLY A 33 -1.01 -7.87 11.86
CA GLY A 33 -1.51 -8.77 10.83
C GLY A 33 -1.05 -8.42 9.41
N THR A 34 -0.28 -7.34 9.28
CA THR A 34 0.28 -6.90 8.00
C THR A 34 1.76 -6.58 8.17
N THR A 35 2.58 -7.06 7.25
CA THR A 35 4.03 -6.83 7.24
C THR A 35 4.39 -5.89 6.10
N LEU A 36 5.12 -4.83 6.42
CA LEU A 36 5.67 -3.92 5.41
C LEU A 36 6.96 -4.52 4.84
N LEU A 37 6.93 -4.91 3.58
CA LEU A 37 8.10 -5.48 2.90
C LEU A 37 8.93 -4.42 2.19
N GLY A 38 8.35 -3.32 1.81
CA GLY A 38 9.07 -2.21 1.18
C GLY A 38 8.18 -1.00 1.01
N ARG A 39 8.81 0.16 0.89
CA ARG A 39 8.14 1.44 0.65
C ARG A 39 9.02 2.32 -0.23
N TRP A 40 8.40 2.94 -1.21
CA TRP A 40 9.07 3.87 -2.10
C TRP A 40 8.22 5.12 -2.24
N ILE A 41 8.85 6.27 -2.11
CA ILE A 41 8.21 7.56 -2.30
C ILE A 41 8.60 8.09 -3.67
N ALA A 42 7.62 8.54 -4.45
CA ALA A 42 7.91 9.16 -5.74
C ALA A 42 8.80 10.37 -5.54
N ALA A 43 9.79 10.56 -6.41
CA ALA A 43 10.78 11.62 -6.24
C ALA A 43 10.15 13.03 -6.24
N ASP A 44 9.02 13.20 -6.92
CA ASP A 44 8.27 14.47 -6.96
C ASP A 44 7.27 14.62 -5.80
N PHE A 45 7.25 13.66 -4.89
CA PHE A 45 6.34 13.60 -3.75
C PHE A 45 4.86 13.61 -4.13
N SER A 46 4.52 13.11 -5.31
CA SER A 46 3.11 12.97 -5.73
C SER A 46 2.42 11.78 -5.04
N GLY A 47 3.19 10.86 -4.51
CA GLY A 47 2.70 9.66 -3.87
C GLY A 47 3.79 8.62 -3.74
N GLY A 48 3.42 7.35 -3.83
CA GLY A 48 4.39 6.28 -3.74
C GLY A 48 3.77 4.89 -3.79
N PHE A 49 4.56 3.93 -3.38
CA PHE A 49 4.22 2.51 -3.44
C PHE A 49 4.63 1.81 -2.16
N LEU A 50 3.83 0.84 -1.73
CA LEU A 50 4.22 -0.09 -0.67
C LEU A 50 4.04 -1.51 -1.16
N LEU A 51 4.88 -2.40 -0.67
CA LEU A 51 4.66 -3.83 -0.80
C LEU A 51 4.34 -4.36 0.59
N LEU A 52 3.16 -4.96 0.73
CA LEU A 52 2.67 -5.50 1.98
C LEU A 52 2.43 -7.00 1.86
N GLU A 53 2.60 -7.70 2.96
CA GLU A 53 2.17 -9.09 3.08
C GLU A 53 1.15 -9.21 4.20
N SER A 54 0.03 -9.88 3.94
CA SER A 54 -1.03 -10.06 4.91
C SER A 54 -1.95 -11.21 4.49
N ASP A 55 -2.54 -11.88 5.48
CA ASP A 55 -3.63 -12.82 5.29
C ASP A 55 -4.94 -12.26 5.84
N ASP A 56 -4.96 -10.99 6.19
CA ASP A 56 -6.11 -10.35 6.85
C ASP A 56 -6.56 -9.11 6.09
N ALA A 57 -7.61 -9.25 5.30
CA ALA A 57 -8.18 -8.14 4.55
C ALA A 57 -8.70 -7.01 5.46
N LYS A 58 -9.09 -7.33 6.70
CA LYS A 58 -9.54 -6.32 7.66
C LYS A 58 -8.39 -5.40 8.05
N ALA A 59 -7.19 -5.95 8.25
CA ALA A 59 -6.00 -5.16 8.55
C ALA A 59 -5.68 -4.19 7.41
N LEU A 60 -5.83 -4.64 6.16
CA LEU A 60 -5.61 -3.78 4.99
C LEU A 60 -6.63 -2.64 4.93
N THR A 61 -7.88 -2.92 5.22
CA THR A 61 -8.93 -1.90 5.26
C THR A 61 -8.67 -0.90 6.39
N GLU A 62 -8.25 -1.37 7.54
CA GLU A 62 -7.85 -0.51 8.65
C GLU A 62 -6.72 0.43 8.24
N PHE A 63 -5.72 -0.09 7.55
CA PHE A 63 -4.63 0.73 7.03
C PHE A 63 -5.12 1.81 6.07
N SER A 64 -6.00 1.44 5.14
CA SER A 64 -6.62 2.40 4.22
C SER A 64 -7.36 3.52 4.95
N LEU A 65 -8.18 3.15 5.94
CA LEU A 65 -8.95 4.13 6.71
C LEU A 65 -8.06 5.06 7.53
N THR A 66 -6.92 4.57 8.01
CA THR A 66 -5.98 5.37 8.77
C THR A 66 -5.40 6.52 7.94
N TRP A 67 -5.28 6.35 6.63
CA TRP A 67 -4.60 7.32 5.75
C TRP A 67 -5.50 7.98 4.72
N SER A 68 -6.74 7.50 4.52
CA SER A 68 -7.60 7.98 3.43
C SER A 68 -8.07 9.43 3.56
N ASP A 69 -7.93 10.02 4.73
CA ASP A 69 -8.24 11.43 4.93
C ASP A 69 -7.21 12.37 4.27
N VAL A 70 -5.97 11.92 4.10
CA VAL A 70 -4.88 12.76 3.57
C VAL A 70 -4.34 12.28 2.22
N MET A 71 -4.68 11.06 1.80
CA MET A 71 -4.21 10.52 0.53
C MET A 71 -5.23 9.56 -0.06
N GLU A 72 -5.09 9.32 -1.36
CA GLU A 72 -5.87 8.29 -2.05
C GLU A 72 -5.03 7.03 -2.12
N LEU A 73 -5.62 5.90 -1.70
CA LEU A 73 -4.93 4.62 -1.70
C LEU A 73 -5.65 3.63 -2.59
N ARG A 74 -4.85 2.78 -3.23
CA ARG A 74 -5.35 1.64 -3.98
C ARG A 74 -4.57 0.42 -3.54
N ILE A 75 -5.26 -0.66 -3.16
CA ILE A 75 -4.65 -1.91 -2.71
C ILE A 75 -4.96 -2.99 -3.73
N VAL A 76 -3.92 -3.59 -4.29
CA VAL A 76 -4.05 -4.59 -5.35
C VAL A 76 -3.35 -5.87 -4.90
N PRO A 77 -4.06 -6.99 -4.82
CA PRO A 77 -3.40 -8.28 -4.59
C PRO A 77 -2.56 -8.63 -5.81
N VAL A 78 -1.39 -9.16 -5.56
CA VAL A 78 -0.44 -9.49 -6.63
C VAL A 78 0.08 -10.91 -6.45
N ILE A 79 0.52 -11.49 -7.55
CA ILE A 79 1.17 -12.80 -7.56
C ILE A 79 2.56 -12.66 -8.17
N GLU A 80 3.44 -13.57 -7.84
CA GLU A 80 4.80 -13.59 -8.37
C GLU A 80 4.87 -14.50 -9.60
N ASP A 81 6.00 -14.46 -10.29
CA ASP A 81 6.18 -15.18 -11.55
C ASP A 81 5.84 -16.67 -11.45
N ALA A 82 6.26 -17.34 -10.37
CA ALA A 82 5.99 -18.77 -10.20
C ALA A 82 4.48 -19.05 -10.13
N GLU A 83 3.75 -18.22 -9.43
CA GLU A 83 2.30 -18.33 -9.34
C GLU A 83 1.64 -18.02 -10.68
N PHE A 84 2.18 -17.05 -11.41
CA PHE A 84 1.68 -16.71 -12.73
C PHE A 84 1.85 -17.89 -13.71
N VAL A 85 2.98 -18.58 -13.65
CA VAL A 85 3.21 -19.78 -14.45
C VAL A 85 2.15 -20.86 -14.15
N GLU A 86 1.78 -21.02 -12.88
CA GLU A 86 0.70 -21.95 -12.50
C GLU A 86 -0.63 -21.55 -13.16
N VAL A 87 -0.94 -20.27 -13.16
CA VAL A 87 -2.17 -19.77 -13.82
C VAL A 87 -2.14 -20.04 -15.31
N LEU A 88 -1.01 -19.82 -15.96
CA LEU A 88 -0.86 -20.14 -17.39
C LEU A 88 -1.11 -21.60 -17.66
N GLN A 89 -0.60 -22.50 -16.82
CA GLN A 89 -0.83 -23.94 -16.96
C GLN A 89 -2.30 -24.31 -16.80
N ARG A 90 -2.99 -23.71 -15.82
CA ARG A 90 -4.43 -23.93 -15.61
C ARG A 90 -5.27 -23.50 -16.80
N THR A 91 -4.85 -22.46 -17.49
CA THR A 91 -5.62 -21.88 -18.60
C THR A 91 -5.20 -22.45 -19.97
N GLY A 92 -4.22 -23.35 -19.99
CA GLY A 92 -3.72 -23.92 -21.24
C GLY A 92 -2.94 -22.96 -22.11
N ARG A 93 -2.33 -21.97 -21.48
CA ARG A 93 -1.60 -20.93 -22.21
C ARG A 93 -0.10 -21.11 -22.19
#